data_3ade56de6eb201f81ffdbda1aef6b916
#
_entry.id   3ade56de6eb201f81ffdbda1aef6b916
#
_cell.length_a   1.000
_cell.length_b   1.000
_cell.length_c   1.000
_cell.angle_alpha   90.00
_cell.angle_beta   90.00
_cell.angle_gamma   90.00
#
_symmetry.space_group_name_H-M   'P 1'
#
loop_
_entity.id
_entity.type
_entity.pdbx_description
1 polymer ?
#
loop_
_entity_poly.entity_id
_entity_poly.type
_entity_poly.pdbx_seq_one_letter_code
_entity_poly.pdbx_strand_id
1 'polypeptide(L)'
;VKSLIEFEDRWFRWHPGVNPVSITRAAAANIRSGHVVSGGSTISMQVIRMSRDRERTMWQKMVEAVLATRLELRYSKDEILGLYASHAPFGGNVVGIEAASWRYFGRPAGEMSWAEAATLAILPNSPSSIRPGKNREKLLAKRNRLLFRLFENGEMSRGDYGLACAEPLPPEPSPLPSYASHLVDRLAGTEDRSRPIRTSIDINLQKRVEEI
;
A
#
# COMPACT_ATOMS: atom_id res chain seq x y z
N VAL A 1 5.99 -1.75 -6.18
CA VAL A 1 6.02 -0.31 -6.52
C VAL A 1 5.11 0.01 -7.69
N LYS A 2 5.30 -0.60 -8.88
CA LYS A 2 4.52 -0.32 -10.10
C LYS A 2 3.02 -0.48 -9.90
N SER A 3 2.56 -1.57 -9.27
CA SER A 3 1.15 -1.83 -8.98
C SER A 3 0.51 -0.75 -8.11
N LEU A 4 1.25 -0.22 -7.14
CA LEU A 4 0.80 0.81 -6.21
C LEU A 4 0.63 2.15 -6.93
N ILE A 5 1.61 2.56 -7.75
CA ILE A 5 1.54 3.78 -8.55
C ILE A 5 0.38 3.69 -9.55
N GLU A 6 0.25 2.59 -10.30
CA GLU A 6 -0.82 2.42 -11.28
C GLU A 6 -2.22 2.44 -10.66
N PHE A 7 -2.36 1.95 -9.43
CA PHE A 7 -3.64 1.90 -8.75
C PHE A 7 -4.02 3.23 -8.08
N GLU A 8 -3.10 3.82 -7.31
CA GLU A 8 -3.37 5.00 -6.48
C GLU A 8 -3.19 6.31 -7.23
N ASP A 9 -2.14 6.40 -8.06
CA ASP A 9 -1.77 7.65 -8.70
C ASP A 9 -0.90 7.41 -9.97
N ARG A 10 -1.54 7.04 -11.05
CA ARG A 10 -0.87 6.69 -12.32
C ARG A 10 0.13 7.75 -12.82
N TRP A 11 -0.13 9.03 -12.53
CA TRP A 11 0.70 10.16 -12.95
C TRP A 11 1.62 10.66 -11.85
N PHE A 12 1.82 9.87 -10.78
CA PHE A 12 2.62 10.24 -9.61
C PHE A 12 3.97 10.86 -9.96
N ARG A 13 4.66 10.31 -10.94
CA ARG A 13 6.00 10.78 -11.32
C ARG A 13 6.02 12.12 -12.08
N TRP A 14 4.85 12.62 -12.51
CA TRP A 14 4.76 13.76 -13.43
C TRP A 14 4.15 15.03 -12.83
N HIS A 15 3.48 14.94 -11.69
CA HIS A 15 2.85 16.12 -11.07
C HIS A 15 3.57 16.52 -9.78
N PRO A 16 3.55 17.81 -9.39
CA PRO A 16 4.21 18.33 -8.19
C PRO A 16 3.28 18.24 -6.95
N GLY A 17 2.87 17.04 -6.55
CA GLY A 17 2.05 16.77 -5.35
C GLY A 17 0.55 16.76 -5.57
N VAL A 18 0.04 17.50 -6.54
CA VAL A 18 -1.39 17.57 -6.90
C VAL A 18 -1.56 17.26 -8.37
N ASN A 19 -2.56 16.45 -8.71
CA ASN A 19 -2.88 16.11 -10.10
C ASN A 19 -4.21 16.76 -10.51
N PRO A 20 -4.19 17.88 -11.26
CA PRO A 20 -5.41 18.59 -11.69
C PRO A 20 -6.34 17.72 -12.53
N VAL A 21 -5.77 16.86 -13.40
CA VAL A 21 -6.55 15.95 -14.25
C VAL A 21 -7.31 14.92 -13.40
N SER A 22 -6.69 14.41 -12.35
CA SER A 22 -7.35 13.47 -11.44
C SER A 22 -8.45 14.15 -10.62
N ILE A 23 -8.26 15.42 -10.23
CA ILE A 23 -9.26 16.20 -9.51
C ILE A 23 -10.48 16.50 -10.39
N THR A 24 -10.26 16.97 -11.63
CA THR A 24 -11.36 17.28 -12.56
C THR A 24 -12.13 16.02 -12.96
N ARG A 25 -11.44 14.92 -13.22
CA ARG A 25 -12.05 13.61 -13.50
C ARG A 25 -12.90 13.13 -12.31
N ALA A 26 -12.38 13.25 -11.09
CA ALA A 26 -13.11 12.84 -9.88
C ALA A 26 -14.33 13.73 -9.64
N ALA A 27 -14.23 15.04 -9.84
CA ALA A 27 -15.34 15.98 -9.74
C ALA A 27 -16.43 15.63 -10.76
N ALA A 28 -16.08 15.44 -12.03
CA ALA A 28 -17.04 15.07 -13.07
C ALA A 28 -17.73 13.72 -12.79
N ALA A 29 -16.99 12.71 -12.30
CA ALA A 29 -17.54 11.42 -11.93
C ALA A 29 -18.52 11.52 -10.74
N ASN A 30 -18.19 12.31 -9.73
CA ASN A 30 -19.03 12.51 -8.54
C ASN A 30 -20.30 13.30 -8.87
N ILE A 31 -20.21 14.34 -9.71
CA ILE A 31 -21.38 15.09 -10.19
C ILE A 31 -22.33 14.18 -10.97
N ARG A 32 -21.78 13.37 -11.88
CA ARG A 32 -22.57 12.47 -12.74
C ARG A 32 -23.26 11.36 -11.96
N SER A 33 -22.67 10.87 -10.87
CA SER A 33 -23.25 9.80 -10.04
C SER A 33 -24.06 10.30 -8.84
N GLY A 34 -24.06 11.59 -8.54
CA GLY A 34 -24.79 12.16 -7.40
C GLY A 34 -24.21 11.80 -6.02
N HIS A 35 -23.12 11.04 -5.98
CA HIS A 35 -22.41 10.66 -4.75
C HIS A 35 -20.91 10.50 -5.00
N VAL A 36 -20.11 10.42 -3.93
CA VAL A 36 -18.65 10.32 -4.04
C VAL A 36 -18.25 8.91 -4.49
N VAL A 37 -17.92 8.75 -5.78
CA VAL A 37 -17.45 7.49 -6.39
C VAL A 37 -15.96 7.48 -6.68
N SER A 38 -15.31 8.65 -6.76
CA SER A 38 -13.89 8.78 -7.04
C SER A 38 -13.24 9.87 -6.21
N GLY A 39 -12.05 9.61 -5.71
CA GLY A 39 -11.20 10.59 -5.03
C GLY A 39 -10.05 11.03 -5.93
N GLY A 40 -9.85 12.34 -6.11
CA GLY A 40 -8.71 12.89 -6.84
C GLY A 40 -7.49 13.13 -5.94
N SER A 41 -7.28 12.34 -4.88
CA SER A 41 -6.13 12.48 -3.99
C SER A 41 -4.93 11.74 -4.57
N THR A 42 -3.77 12.37 -4.55
CA THR A 42 -2.48 11.80 -4.98
C THR A 42 -1.83 11.01 -3.85
N ILE A 43 -0.77 10.26 -4.14
CA ILE A 43 0.06 9.58 -3.14
C ILE A 43 0.63 10.60 -2.14
N SER A 44 1.14 11.74 -2.61
CA SER A 44 1.69 12.81 -1.77
C SER A 44 0.65 13.40 -0.81
N MET A 45 -0.59 13.60 -1.27
CA MET A 45 -1.70 14.03 -0.40
C MET A 45 -2.05 12.96 0.64
N GLN A 46 -1.98 11.68 0.28
CA GLN A 46 -2.23 10.59 1.21
C GLN A 46 -1.14 10.50 2.29
N VAL A 47 0.14 10.71 1.95
CA VAL A 47 1.25 10.80 2.94
C VAL A 47 0.99 11.92 3.94
N ILE A 48 0.63 13.13 3.46
CA ILE A 48 0.28 14.25 4.35
C ILE A 48 -0.90 13.90 5.25
N ARG A 49 -1.93 13.24 4.72
CA ARG A 49 -3.09 12.83 5.51
C ARG A 49 -2.71 11.87 6.64
N MET A 50 -1.89 10.87 6.34
CA MET A 50 -1.44 9.88 7.33
C MET A 50 -0.61 10.52 8.45
N SER A 51 0.13 11.59 8.16
CA SER A 51 0.95 12.30 9.16
C SER A 51 0.14 13.22 10.07
N ARG A 52 -1.13 13.51 9.79
CA ARG A 52 -1.87 14.60 10.47
C ARG A 52 -3.04 14.15 11.33
N ASP A 53 -3.54 12.97 11.17
CA ASP A 53 -4.70 12.41 11.89
C ASP A 53 -5.85 13.43 12.09
N ARG A 54 -6.37 13.96 10.96
CA ARG A 54 -7.45 14.96 10.95
C ARG A 54 -8.70 14.41 10.27
N GLU A 55 -9.87 14.91 10.68
CA GLU A 55 -11.13 14.56 10.05
C GLU A 55 -11.18 14.92 8.56
N ARG A 56 -11.90 14.12 7.77
CA ARG A 56 -12.05 14.30 6.33
C ARG A 56 -13.03 15.42 5.98
N THR A 57 -12.54 16.64 5.91
CA THR A 57 -13.32 17.80 5.42
C THR A 57 -12.78 18.31 4.09
N MET A 58 -13.56 19.08 3.34
CA MET A 58 -13.10 19.74 2.11
C MET A 58 -11.96 20.71 2.40
N TRP A 59 -12.01 21.40 3.54
CA TRP A 59 -10.93 22.28 3.98
C TRP A 59 -9.62 21.53 4.21
N GLN A 60 -9.68 20.41 4.92
CA GLN A 60 -8.49 19.58 5.14
C GLN A 60 -7.90 19.05 3.82
N LYS A 61 -8.75 18.73 2.85
CA LYS A 61 -8.29 18.33 1.52
C LYS A 61 -7.53 19.44 0.79
N MET A 62 -7.95 20.69 0.93
CA MET A 62 -7.20 21.84 0.39
C MET A 62 -5.84 21.99 1.09
N VAL A 63 -5.81 21.89 2.41
CA VAL A 63 -4.56 21.92 3.19
C VAL A 63 -3.64 20.76 2.80
N GLU A 64 -4.17 19.55 2.64
CA GLU A 64 -3.41 18.39 2.14
C GLU A 64 -2.78 18.68 0.77
N ALA A 65 -3.49 19.31 -0.15
CA ALA A 65 -2.99 19.66 -1.47
C ALA A 65 -1.79 20.63 -1.40
N VAL A 66 -1.91 21.69 -0.59
CA VAL A 66 -0.81 22.65 -0.40
C VAL A 66 0.40 21.99 0.26
N LEU A 67 0.18 21.20 1.30
CA LEU A 67 1.27 20.50 1.99
C LEU A 67 1.91 19.41 1.13
N ALA A 68 1.14 18.73 0.26
CA ALA A 68 1.66 17.76 -0.69
C ALA A 68 2.60 18.41 -1.70
N THR A 69 2.28 19.60 -2.20
CA THR A 69 3.20 20.37 -3.06
C THR A 69 4.48 20.74 -2.31
N ARG A 70 4.35 21.18 -1.05
CA ARG A 70 5.50 21.49 -0.20
C ARG A 70 6.36 20.25 0.10
N LEU A 71 5.74 19.09 0.28
CA LEU A 71 6.43 17.80 0.47
C LEU A 71 7.31 17.48 -0.75
N GLU A 72 6.77 17.63 -1.95
CA GLU A 72 7.47 17.36 -3.20
C GLU A 72 8.62 18.32 -3.52
N LEU A 73 8.64 19.50 -2.88
CA LEU A 73 9.80 20.41 -2.95
C LEU A 73 10.96 19.98 -2.06
N ARG A 74 10.73 19.10 -1.08
CA ARG A 74 11.74 18.68 -0.09
C ARG A 74 12.20 17.23 -0.25
N TYR A 75 11.35 16.37 -0.80
CA TYR A 75 11.58 14.94 -0.92
C TYR A 75 11.43 14.50 -2.36
N SER A 76 12.26 13.57 -2.77
CA SER A 76 12.15 12.90 -4.07
C SER A 76 10.90 12.03 -4.16
N LYS A 77 10.48 11.71 -5.37
CA LYS A 77 9.35 10.79 -5.60
C LYS A 77 9.54 9.43 -4.92
N ASP A 78 10.76 8.92 -4.91
CA ASP A 78 11.04 7.61 -4.32
C ASP A 78 11.00 7.66 -2.78
N GLU A 79 11.45 8.76 -2.16
CA GLU A 79 11.29 8.96 -0.72
C GLU A 79 9.82 9.09 -0.32
N ILE A 80 9.02 9.86 -1.07
CA ILE A 80 7.57 9.99 -0.83
C ILE A 80 6.87 8.65 -0.98
N LEU A 81 7.24 7.85 -1.98
CA LEU A 81 6.70 6.52 -2.18
C LEU A 81 7.11 5.56 -1.05
N GLY A 82 8.34 5.68 -0.55
CA GLY A 82 8.81 4.98 0.64
C GLY A 82 7.99 5.33 1.88
N LEU A 83 7.74 6.62 2.12
CA LEU A 83 6.87 7.10 3.21
C LEU A 83 5.45 6.54 3.08
N TYR A 84 4.89 6.56 1.87
CA TYR A 84 3.58 5.97 1.63
C TYR A 84 3.58 4.47 1.94
N ALA A 85 4.52 3.72 1.37
CA ALA A 85 4.61 2.27 1.54
C ALA A 85 4.79 1.86 3.01
N SER A 86 5.52 2.65 3.79
CA SER A 86 5.77 2.39 5.22
C SER A 86 4.60 2.72 6.13
N HIS A 87 3.71 3.65 5.74
CA HIS A 87 2.66 4.17 6.63
C HIS A 87 1.24 3.91 6.12
N ALA A 88 1.06 3.43 4.90
CA ALA A 88 -0.27 3.14 4.37
C ALA A 88 -0.96 2.01 5.19
N PRO A 89 -2.28 2.16 5.46
CA PRO A 89 -3.05 1.13 6.15
C PRO A 89 -3.49 0.05 5.16
N PHE A 90 -3.12 -1.19 5.42
CA PHE A 90 -3.48 -2.36 4.59
C PHE A 90 -4.64 -3.18 5.17
N GLY A 91 -5.38 -2.64 6.16
CA GLY A 91 -6.50 -3.29 6.81
C GLY A 91 -6.10 -4.13 8.03
N GLY A 92 -7.08 -4.37 8.94
CA GLY A 92 -6.86 -5.20 10.12
C GLY A 92 -5.76 -4.70 11.06
N ASN A 93 -5.61 -3.38 11.21
CA ASN A 93 -4.54 -2.71 11.99
C ASN A 93 -3.12 -2.94 11.44
N VAL A 94 -3.01 -3.38 10.17
CA VAL A 94 -1.71 -3.56 9.51
C VAL A 94 -1.31 -2.25 8.85
N VAL A 95 -0.17 -1.71 9.25
CA VAL A 95 0.44 -0.50 8.71
C VAL A 95 1.78 -0.83 8.06
N GLY A 96 1.99 -0.36 6.86
CA GLY A 96 3.19 -0.60 6.08
C GLY A 96 3.14 -1.85 5.21
N ILE A 97 3.76 -1.74 4.05
CA ILE A 97 3.73 -2.80 3.01
C ILE A 97 4.48 -4.06 3.45
N GLU A 98 5.55 -3.91 4.25
CA GLU A 98 6.33 -5.03 4.74
C GLU A 98 5.51 -5.89 5.72
N ALA A 99 4.88 -5.24 6.71
CA ALA A 99 3.98 -5.93 7.64
C ALA A 99 2.78 -6.55 6.91
N ALA A 100 2.25 -5.88 5.88
CA ALA A 100 1.16 -6.41 5.07
C ALA A 100 1.58 -7.63 4.25
N SER A 101 2.78 -7.62 3.67
CA SER A 101 3.32 -8.75 2.92
C SER A 101 3.45 -10.00 3.82
N TRP A 102 4.03 -9.85 4.99
CA TRP A 102 4.11 -10.93 5.99
C TRP A 102 2.74 -11.41 6.45
N ARG A 103 1.83 -10.47 6.72
CA ARG A 103 0.49 -10.77 7.23
C ARG A 103 -0.37 -11.54 6.24
N TYR A 104 -0.26 -11.23 4.95
CA TYR A 104 -1.12 -11.79 3.90
C TYR A 104 -0.46 -12.90 3.09
N PHE A 105 0.86 -12.89 2.97
CA PHE A 105 1.60 -13.83 2.09
C PHE A 105 2.73 -14.59 2.78
N GLY A 106 3.12 -14.22 4.01
CA GLY A 106 4.15 -14.91 4.78
C GLY A 106 5.57 -14.75 4.22
N ARG A 107 5.83 -13.67 3.46
CA ARG A 107 7.13 -13.39 2.84
C ARG A 107 7.45 -11.90 2.79
N PRO A 108 8.73 -11.51 2.60
CA PRO A 108 9.15 -10.12 2.43
C PRO A 108 8.47 -9.45 1.22
N ALA A 109 8.25 -8.13 1.31
CA ALA A 109 7.61 -7.37 0.22
C ALA A 109 8.40 -7.40 -1.10
N GLY A 110 9.73 -7.56 -1.04
CA GLY A 110 10.59 -7.68 -2.22
C GLY A 110 10.40 -8.98 -3.01
N GLU A 111 9.81 -10.00 -2.41
CA GLU A 111 9.61 -11.34 -3.00
C GLU A 111 8.16 -11.56 -3.48
N MET A 112 7.31 -10.54 -3.42
CA MET A 112 5.93 -10.66 -3.87
C MET A 112 5.81 -10.89 -5.37
N SER A 113 4.87 -11.76 -5.75
CA SER A 113 4.41 -11.92 -7.12
C SER A 113 3.68 -10.68 -7.63
N TRP A 114 3.42 -10.62 -8.93
CA TRP A 114 2.59 -9.57 -9.53
C TRP A 114 1.16 -9.57 -8.96
N ALA A 115 0.57 -10.74 -8.72
CA ALA A 115 -0.77 -10.88 -8.15
C ALA A 115 -0.81 -10.42 -6.69
N GLU A 116 0.18 -10.76 -5.89
CA GLU A 116 0.32 -10.34 -4.50
C GLU A 116 0.53 -8.83 -4.41
N ALA A 117 1.45 -8.28 -5.20
CA ALA A 117 1.70 -6.84 -5.25
C ALA A 117 0.48 -6.04 -5.71
N ALA A 118 -0.28 -6.54 -6.71
CA ALA A 118 -1.53 -5.93 -7.14
C ALA A 118 -2.63 -6.04 -6.06
N THR A 119 -2.68 -7.15 -5.33
CA THR A 119 -3.62 -7.32 -4.22
C THR A 119 -3.36 -6.29 -3.12
N LEU A 120 -2.10 -6.15 -2.67
CA LEU A 120 -1.75 -5.13 -1.67
C LEU A 120 -2.02 -3.71 -2.15
N ALA A 121 -1.76 -3.39 -3.40
CA ALA A 121 -2.00 -2.05 -3.94
C ALA A 121 -3.47 -1.58 -3.81
N ILE A 122 -4.42 -2.52 -3.72
CA ILE A 122 -5.86 -2.21 -3.63
C ILE A 122 -6.32 -1.96 -2.19
N LEU A 123 -5.66 -2.57 -1.20
CA LEU A 123 -6.13 -2.59 0.18
C LEU A 123 -6.22 -1.21 0.84
N PRO A 124 -5.27 -0.27 0.65
CA PRO A 124 -5.33 1.04 1.27
C PRO A 124 -6.57 1.85 0.91
N ASN A 125 -7.10 1.65 -0.29
CA ASN A 125 -8.26 2.41 -0.78
C ASN A 125 -9.59 2.05 -0.07
N SER A 126 -9.72 0.84 0.46
CA SER A 126 -10.97 0.37 1.09
C SER A 126 -10.71 -0.66 2.19
N PRO A 127 -9.87 -0.35 3.18
CA PRO A 127 -9.35 -1.36 4.13
C PRO A 127 -10.43 -1.99 5.02
N SER A 128 -11.54 -1.31 5.24
CA SER A 128 -12.66 -1.83 6.06
C SER A 128 -13.63 -2.70 5.28
N SER A 129 -13.73 -2.51 3.95
CA SER A 129 -14.77 -3.14 3.13
C SER A 129 -14.24 -4.24 2.21
N ILE A 130 -12.97 -4.18 1.80
CA ILE A 130 -12.36 -5.12 0.85
C ILE A 130 -11.01 -5.57 1.40
N ARG A 131 -10.92 -6.86 1.75
CA ARG A 131 -9.68 -7.50 2.24
C ARG A 131 -9.75 -9.01 1.96
N PRO A 132 -8.65 -9.76 2.06
CA PRO A 132 -8.65 -11.21 1.77
C PRO A 132 -9.73 -12.03 2.47
N GLY A 133 -10.09 -11.68 3.70
CA GLY A 133 -11.20 -12.34 4.45
C GLY A 133 -12.59 -11.76 4.20
N LYS A 134 -12.76 -10.71 3.35
CA LYS A 134 -14.06 -10.05 3.14
C LYS A 134 -14.19 -9.50 1.73
N ASN A 135 -15.34 -9.82 1.07
CA ASN A 135 -15.64 -9.39 -0.30
C ASN A 135 -14.56 -9.84 -1.32
N ARG A 136 -14.15 -11.11 -1.22
CA ARG A 136 -13.09 -11.71 -2.05
C ARG A 136 -13.30 -11.54 -3.55
N GLU A 137 -14.54 -11.72 -4.05
CA GLU A 137 -14.87 -11.55 -5.47
C GLU A 137 -14.59 -10.12 -5.96
N LYS A 138 -14.97 -9.11 -5.17
CA LYS A 138 -14.67 -7.70 -5.50
C LYS A 138 -13.17 -7.41 -5.47
N LEU A 139 -12.44 -8.03 -4.55
CA LEU A 139 -10.98 -7.92 -4.47
C LEU A 139 -10.35 -8.55 -5.71
N LEU A 140 -10.78 -9.75 -6.09
CA LEU A 140 -10.30 -10.46 -7.28
C LEU A 140 -10.55 -9.66 -8.56
N ALA A 141 -11.76 -9.14 -8.73
CA ALA A 141 -12.10 -8.32 -9.89
C ALA A 141 -11.26 -7.04 -9.99
N LYS A 142 -11.04 -6.35 -8.86
CA LYS A 142 -10.16 -5.16 -8.82
C LYS A 142 -8.71 -5.52 -9.11
N ARG A 143 -8.19 -6.64 -8.55
CA ARG A 143 -6.84 -7.13 -8.80
C ARG A 143 -6.64 -7.42 -10.29
N ASN A 144 -7.51 -8.20 -10.88
CA ASN A 144 -7.38 -8.56 -12.29
C ASN A 144 -7.50 -7.36 -13.21
N ARG A 145 -8.34 -6.36 -12.87
CA ARG A 145 -8.40 -5.08 -13.61
C ARG A 145 -7.08 -4.30 -13.49
N LEU A 146 -6.43 -4.30 -12.33
CA LEU A 146 -5.13 -3.66 -12.16
C LEU A 146 -4.04 -4.38 -12.94
N LEU A 147 -4.00 -5.72 -12.87
CA LEU A 147 -3.08 -6.54 -13.66
C LEU A 147 -3.24 -6.31 -15.16
N PHE A 148 -4.48 -6.22 -15.65
CA PHE A 148 -4.76 -5.92 -17.05
C PHE A 148 -4.20 -4.54 -17.46
N ARG A 149 -4.37 -3.51 -16.64
CA ARG A 149 -3.77 -2.19 -16.91
C ARG A 149 -2.24 -2.22 -16.94
N LEU A 150 -1.61 -2.95 -16.02
CA LEU A 150 -0.15 -3.11 -16.02
C LEU A 150 0.33 -3.82 -17.28
N PHE A 151 -0.41 -4.81 -17.75
CA PHE A 151 -0.13 -5.48 -19.02
C PHE A 151 -0.30 -4.53 -20.22
N GLU A 152 -1.40 -3.80 -20.32
CA GLU A 152 -1.63 -2.81 -21.39
C GLU A 152 -0.58 -1.70 -21.44
N ASN A 153 -0.05 -1.30 -20.26
CA ASN A 153 1.03 -0.32 -20.15
C ASN A 153 2.42 -0.90 -20.47
N GLY A 154 2.53 -2.18 -20.80
CA GLY A 154 3.81 -2.83 -21.09
C GLY A 154 4.69 -3.11 -19.88
N GLU A 155 4.13 -3.04 -18.66
CA GLU A 155 4.86 -3.26 -17.41
C GLU A 155 5.09 -4.74 -17.09
N MET A 156 4.36 -5.63 -17.75
CA MET A 156 4.47 -7.08 -17.59
C MET A 156 4.25 -7.82 -18.90
N SER A 157 4.85 -9.00 -19.05
CA SER A 157 4.67 -9.85 -20.21
C SER A 157 3.26 -10.49 -20.24
N ARG A 158 2.84 -10.99 -21.42
CA ARG A 158 1.60 -11.76 -21.55
C ARG A 158 1.60 -13.03 -20.70
N GLY A 159 2.76 -13.69 -20.57
CA GLY A 159 2.93 -14.87 -19.74
C GLY A 159 2.75 -14.55 -18.26
N ASP A 160 3.43 -13.50 -17.76
CA ASP A 160 3.29 -13.04 -16.39
C ASP A 160 1.87 -12.62 -16.05
N TYR A 161 1.18 -11.93 -16.99
CA TYR A 161 -0.22 -11.56 -16.83
C TYR A 161 -1.12 -12.80 -16.67
N GLY A 162 -0.93 -13.81 -17.49
CA GLY A 162 -1.69 -15.07 -17.41
C GLY A 162 -1.48 -15.78 -16.07
N LEU A 163 -0.22 -15.90 -15.65
CA LEU A 163 0.14 -16.50 -14.36
C LEU A 163 -0.43 -15.70 -13.18
N ALA A 164 -0.28 -14.39 -13.19
CA ALA A 164 -0.80 -13.53 -12.13
C ALA A 164 -2.33 -13.56 -12.01
N CYS A 165 -3.06 -13.67 -13.13
CA CYS A 165 -4.51 -13.83 -13.10
C CYS A 165 -4.96 -15.20 -12.56
N ALA A 166 -4.19 -16.26 -12.83
CA ALA A 166 -4.47 -17.61 -12.35
C ALA A 166 -4.14 -17.80 -10.86
N GLU A 167 -3.26 -16.97 -10.29
CA GLU A 167 -2.85 -17.04 -8.90
C GLU A 167 -4.06 -16.74 -7.97
N PRO A 168 -4.34 -17.61 -6.98
CA PRO A 168 -5.45 -17.40 -6.05
C PRO A 168 -5.19 -16.20 -5.12
N LEU A 169 -6.28 -15.62 -4.60
CA LEU A 169 -6.15 -14.68 -3.49
C LEU A 169 -5.68 -15.41 -2.23
N PRO A 170 -4.90 -14.74 -1.36
CA PRO A 170 -4.49 -15.33 -0.10
C PRO A 170 -5.73 -15.77 0.72
N PRO A 171 -5.58 -16.78 1.59
CA PRO A 171 -6.62 -17.18 2.53
C PRO A 171 -6.89 -16.07 3.57
N GLU A 172 -7.22 -16.41 4.77
CA GLU A 172 -7.30 -15.47 5.89
C GLU A 172 -5.90 -14.95 6.26
N PRO A 173 -5.82 -13.74 6.84
CA PRO A 173 -4.55 -13.18 7.26
C PRO A 173 -3.84 -14.05 8.29
N SER A 174 -2.61 -14.42 8.02
CA SER A 174 -1.77 -15.18 8.94
C SER A 174 -1.32 -14.32 10.14
N PRO A 175 -1.05 -14.88 11.32
CA PRO A 175 -0.38 -14.14 12.38
C PRO A 175 0.98 -13.61 11.88
N LEU A 176 1.37 -12.43 12.36
CA LEU A 176 2.71 -11.92 12.06
C LEU A 176 3.75 -12.80 12.76
N PRO A 177 4.94 -12.99 12.15
CA PRO A 177 6.03 -13.69 12.82
C PRO A 177 6.36 -13.01 14.16
N SER A 178 6.41 -13.78 15.24
CA SER A 178 6.68 -13.30 16.60
C SER A 178 7.98 -13.85 17.17
N TYR A 179 8.92 -14.21 16.30
CA TYR A 179 10.21 -14.76 16.70
C TYR A 179 11.02 -13.76 17.54
N ALA A 180 11.60 -14.24 18.64
CA ALA A 180 12.43 -13.42 19.55
C ALA A 180 11.73 -12.13 20.04
N SER A 181 10.47 -12.22 20.48
CA SER A 181 9.67 -11.09 20.97
C SER A 181 10.38 -10.26 22.05
N HIS A 182 11.07 -10.91 22.99
CA HIS A 182 11.85 -10.22 24.04
C HIS A 182 12.99 -9.35 23.49
N LEU A 183 13.62 -9.75 22.35
CA LEU A 183 14.61 -8.92 21.70
C LEU A 183 13.95 -7.70 21.05
N VAL A 184 12.81 -7.90 20.40
CA VAL A 184 12.05 -6.80 19.79
C VAL A 184 11.65 -5.77 20.84
N ASP A 185 11.11 -6.20 21.99
CA ASP A 185 10.71 -5.32 23.10
C ASP A 185 11.91 -4.54 23.65
N ARG A 186 13.05 -5.20 23.83
CA ARG A 186 14.29 -4.56 24.31
C ARG A 186 14.80 -3.51 23.31
N LEU A 187 14.87 -3.84 22.04
CA LEU A 187 15.37 -2.94 21.00
C LEU A 187 14.39 -1.79 20.73
N ALA A 188 13.09 -2.03 20.84
CA ALA A 188 12.09 -0.98 20.68
C ALA A 188 12.19 0.15 21.71
N GLY A 189 12.85 -0.09 22.85
CA GLY A 189 13.12 0.91 23.89
C GLY A 189 14.44 1.65 23.74
N THR A 190 15.39 1.14 22.93
CA THR A 190 16.77 1.64 22.87
C THR A 190 17.17 2.18 21.49
N GLU A 191 16.50 1.76 20.43
CA GLU A 191 16.88 2.07 19.06
C GLU A 191 15.89 3.04 18.37
N ASP A 192 16.39 3.74 17.35
CA ASP A 192 15.57 4.58 16.47
C ASP A 192 14.63 3.69 15.64
N ARG A 193 13.34 3.75 15.93
CA ARG A 193 12.27 3.00 15.27
C ARG A 193 12.06 3.39 13.79
N SER A 194 12.74 4.42 13.31
CA SER A 194 12.66 4.86 11.91
C SER A 194 13.49 4.01 10.97
N ARG A 195 14.35 3.13 11.48
CA ARG A 195 15.30 2.33 10.69
C ARG A 195 15.13 0.83 10.94
N PRO A 196 15.34 -0.01 9.91
CA PRO A 196 15.41 -1.45 10.11
C PRO A 196 16.55 -1.84 11.05
N ILE A 197 16.25 -2.60 12.07
CA ILE A 197 17.26 -3.11 13.01
C ILE A 197 17.77 -4.45 12.48
N ARG A 198 19.05 -4.53 12.16
CA ARG A 198 19.72 -5.77 11.77
C ARG A 198 20.24 -6.48 13.00
N THR A 199 19.94 -7.77 13.13
CA THR A 199 20.40 -8.62 14.21
C THR A 199 21.24 -9.78 13.70
N SER A 200 21.98 -10.46 14.59
CA SER A 200 22.72 -11.68 14.30
C SER A 200 21.88 -12.95 14.50
N ILE A 201 20.56 -12.84 14.67
CA ILE A 201 19.68 -14.00 14.84
C ILE A 201 19.62 -14.80 13.54
N ASP A 202 19.97 -16.09 13.63
CA ASP A 202 19.64 -17.07 12.60
C ASP A 202 18.18 -17.47 12.74
N ILE A 203 17.36 -17.11 11.75
CA ILE A 203 15.91 -17.36 11.79
C ILE A 203 15.57 -18.86 11.83
N ASN A 204 16.39 -19.73 11.21
CA ASN A 204 16.13 -21.15 11.20
C ASN A 204 16.45 -21.77 12.56
N LEU A 205 17.51 -21.30 13.22
CA LEU A 205 17.83 -21.70 14.58
C LEU A 205 16.75 -21.21 15.54
N GLN A 206 16.31 -19.97 15.45
CA GLN A 206 15.27 -19.39 16.28
C GLN A 206 13.94 -20.17 16.18
N LYS A 207 13.52 -20.52 14.96
CA LYS A 207 12.31 -21.35 14.76
C LYS A 207 12.40 -22.68 15.48
N ARG A 208 13.54 -23.37 15.37
CA ARG A 208 13.75 -24.68 16.05
C ARG A 208 13.76 -24.56 17.57
N VAL A 209 14.26 -23.44 18.10
CA VAL A 209 14.26 -23.21 19.54
C VAL A 209 12.85 -22.91 20.09
N GLU A 210 11.99 -22.27 19.32
CA GLU A 210 10.61 -21.99 19.71
C GLU A 210 9.66 -23.21 19.59
N GLU A 211 10.08 -24.26 18.88
CA GLU A 211 9.35 -25.53 18.76
C GLU A 211 9.61 -26.50 19.93
N ILE A 212 10.55 -26.19 20.83
CA ILE A 212 10.92 -26.97 22.01
C ILE A 212 10.14 -26.50 23.24
#